data_ae59c42bdfc783046f03d26da48c760d
#
_entry.id   ae59c42bdfc783046f03d26da48c760d
#
_cell.length_a   1.000
_cell.length_b   1.000
_cell.length_c   1.000
_cell.angle_alpha   90.00
_cell.angle_beta   90.00
_cell.angle_gamma   90.00
#
_symmetry.space_group_name_H-M   'P 1'
#
loop_
_entity.id
_entity.type
_entity.pdbx_description
1 polymer ?
#
loop_
_entity_poly.entity_id
_entity_poly.type
_entity_poly.pdbx_seq_one_letter_code
_entity_poly.pdbx_strand_id
1 'polypeptide(L)'
;MKLGVHVSIAGSIDLSITRARSLDLNTFQIFTRNPRGWKFSDLQESAILNFKNKVLSENISTVVCHMPYLPNLSSPKDDVHKMSVQALSSELERCNKLGINYVVTHIGSHLGTGIEKGLERVIKACNTALSDSSNDTMIFLENTAGTNNNVGSKFEELDKAVLHAFITRSRPFSIPVPR
;
A
#
# COMPACT_ATOMS: atom_id res chain seq x y z
N MET A 1 22.63 -2.16 7.51
CA MET A 1 21.20 -2.37 7.88
C MET A 1 20.39 -1.33 7.13
N LYS A 2 19.23 -1.69 6.56
CA LYS A 2 18.33 -0.71 5.91
C LYS A 2 17.34 -0.23 6.97
N LEU A 3 17.40 1.06 7.29
CA LEU A 3 16.52 1.71 8.25
C LEU A 3 15.91 2.94 7.58
N GLY A 4 14.61 3.11 7.71
CA GLY A 4 13.87 4.22 7.11
C GLY A 4 12.72 4.70 7.98
N VAL A 5 12.20 5.86 7.63
CA VAL A 5 11.02 6.45 8.28
C VAL A 5 10.00 6.87 7.22
N HIS A 6 8.81 7.25 7.67
CA HIS A 6 7.81 7.86 6.78
C HIS A 6 8.20 9.32 6.49
N VAL A 7 8.30 9.65 5.19
CA VAL A 7 8.77 10.95 4.70
C VAL A 7 7.64 11.71 4.01
N SER A 8 7.57 13.02 4.24
CA SER A 8 6.57 13.90 3.63
C SER A 8 6.80 14.08 2.13
N ILE A 9 5.70 14.11 1.36
CA ILE A 9 5.67 14.43 -0.08
C ILE A 9 5.24 15.88 -0.36
N ALA A 10 5.15 16.74 0.66
CA ALA A 10 4.67 18.12 0.50
C ALA A 10 5.50 18.89 -0.55
N GLY A 11 4.81 19.65 -1.39
CA GLY A 11 5.36 20.39 -2.52
C GLY A 11 5.47 19.55 -3.80
N SER A 12 6.28 18.52 -3.83
CA SER A 12 6.39 17.56 -4.92
C SER A 12 6.86 16.21 -4.39
N ILE A 13 6.45 15.12 -5.05
CA ILE A 13 6.77 13.76 -4.58
C ILE A 13 8.28 13.47 -4.61
N ASP A 14 9.00 14.03 -5.57
CA ASP A 14 10.45 13.88 -5.69
C ASP A 14 11.24 14.59 -4.56
N LEU A 15 10.63 15.57 -3.86
CA LEU A 15 11.23 16.19 -2.68
C LEU A 15 11.30 15.23 -1.48
N SER A 16 10.53 14.14 -1.49
CA SER A 16 10.66 13.11 -0.47
C SER A 16 12.05 12.47 -0.44
N ILE A 17 12.69 12.34 -1.59
CA ILE A 17 14.04 11.79 -1.71
C ILE A 17 15.05 12.75 -1.08
N THR A 18 14.95 14.05 -1.37
CA THR A 18 15.80 15.06 -0.76
C THR A 18 15.66 15.07 0.77
N ARG A 19 14.43 14.92 1.28
CA ARG A 19 14.17 14.81 2.72
C ARG A 19 14.74 13.54 3.33
N ALA A 20 14.60 12.41 2.65
CA ALA A 20 15.20 11.15 3.09
C ALA A 20 16.72 11.26 3.18
N ARG A 21 17.35 11.86 2.17
CA ARG A 21 18.81 12.07 2.13
C ARG A 21 19.29 13.04 3.22
N SER A 22 18.51 14.07 3.54
CA SER A 22 18.87 14.98 4.65
C SER A 22 18.87 14.30 6.03
N LEU A 23 18.24 13.13 6.14
CA LEU A 23 18.24 12.25 7.32
C LEU A 23 19.19 11.06 7.17
N ASP A 24 20.04 11.06 6.15
CA ASP A 24 20.96 9.97 5.80
C ASP A 24 20.26 8.60 5.57
N LEU A 25 19.03 8.63 5.06
CA LEU A 25 18.26 7.43 4.77
C LEU A 25 18.47 7.00 3.32
N ASN A 26 18.53 5.69 3.09
CA ASN A 26 18.54 5.08 1.76
C ASN A 26 17.32 4.20 1.48
N THR A 27 16.40 4.14 2.42
CA THR A 27 15.05 3.54 2.27
C THR A 27 14.07 4.36 3.08
N PHE A 28 12.82 4.47 2.61
CA PHE A 28 11.81 5.26 3.32
C PHE A 28 10.41 4.90 2.83
N GLN A 29 9.39 5.31 3.59
CA GLN A 29 8.00 5.17 3.24
C GLN A 29 7.40 6.53 2.91
N ILE A 30 6.45 6.55 1.98
CA ILE A 30 5.68 7.74 1.59
C ILE A 30 4.20 7.41 1.40
N PHE A 31 3.36 8.43 1.45
CA PHE A 31 2.10 8.42 0.72
C PHE A 31 2.36 8.87 -0.72
N THR A 32 1.58 8.41 -1.71
CA THR A 32 1.67 8.96 -3.08
C THR A 32 0.73 10.14 -3.30
N ARG A 33 -0.15 10.44 -2.35
CA ARG A 33 -1.15 11.51 -2.35
C ARG A 33 -1.48 11.98 -0.94
N ASN A 34 -2.35 12.99 -0.82
CA ASN A 34 -2.84 13.41 0.50
C ASN A 34 -3.61 12.26 1.19
N PRO A 35 -3.16 11.77 2.37
CA PRO A 35 -3.76 10.63 3.03
C PRO A 35 -5.11 10.93 3.72
N ARG A 36 -5.53 12.19 3.78
CA ARG A 36 -6.72 12.64 4.52
C ARG A 36 -7.96 12.84 3.65
N GLY A 37 -7.87 12.58 2.35
CA GLY A 37 -8.97 12.78 1.40
C GLY A 37 -9.14 11.64 0.41
N TRP A 38 -10.36 11.50 -0.11
CA TRP A 38 -10.65 10.56 -1.19
C TRP A 38 -10.20 11.10 -2.56
N LYS A 39 -10.33 12.42 -2.75
CA LYS A 39 -9.93 13.09 -3.98
C LYS A 39 -8.43 13.32 -4.02
N PHE A 40 -7.85 13.14 -5.18
CA PHE A 40 -6.43 13.39 -5.44
C PHE A 40 -6.23 13.80 -6.90
N SER A 41 -5.13 14.49 -7.16
CA SER A 41 -4.70 14.84 -8.50
C SER A 41 -3.80 13.75 -9.09
N ASP A 42 -3.76 13.67 -10.40
CA ASP A 42 -2.82 12.81 -11.09
C ASP A 42 -1.38 13.26 -10.83
N LEU A 43 -0.47 12.31 -10.90
CA LEU A 43 0.96 12.60 -10.85
C LEU A 43 1.36 13.28 -12.16
N GLN A 44 2.03 14.42 -12.05
CA GLN A 44 2.59 15.09 -13.21
C GLN A 44 3.76 14.27 -13.77
N GLU A 45 3.87 14.15 -15.09
CA GLU A 45 4.94 13.36 -15.73
C GLU A 45 6.34 13.86 -15.34
N SER A 46 6.53 15.17 -15.24
CA SER A 46 7.79 15.75 -14.76
C SER A 46 8.14 15.32 -13.33
N ALA A 47 7.15 15.24 -12.43
CA ALA A 47 7.37 14.79 -11.05
C ALA A 47 7.71 13.29 -10.99
N ILE A 48 7.08 12.47 -11.84
CA ILE A 48 7.40 11.04 -11.99
C ILE A 48 8.85 10.86 -12.46
N LEU A 49 9.24 11.57 -13.51
CA LEU A 49 10.58 11.48 -14.08
C LEU A 49 11.63 11.93 -13.06
N ASN A 50 11.41 13.08 -12.41
CA ASN A 50 12.29 13.60 -11.38
C ASN A 50 12.44 12.62 -10.21
N PHE A 51 11.34 12.01 -9.76
CA PHE A 51 11.36 11.02 -8.70
C PHE A 51 12.23 9.82 -9.09
N LYS A 52 12.00 9.21 -10.26
CA LYS A 52 12.79 8.07 -10.74
C LYS A 52 14.28 8.39 -10.87
N ASN A 53 14.60 9.54 -11.47
CA ASN A 53 15.98 9.96 -11.63
C ASN A 53 16.69 10.16 -10.28
N LYS A 54 16.02 10.79 -9.31
CA LYS A 54 16.57 10.98 -7.97
C LYS A 54 16.72 9.67 -7.19
N VAL A 55 15.79 8.72 -7.33
CA VAL A 55 15.93 7.39 -6.73
C VAL A 55 17.25 6.74 -7.16
N LEU A 56 17.59 6.84 -8.46
CA LEU A 56 18.82 6.28 -9.00
C LEU A 56 20.06 7.09 -8.57
N SER A 57 20.06 8.41 -8.76
CA SER A 57 21.23 9.27 -8.50
C SER A 57 21.59 9.33 -7.02
N GLU A 58 20.60 9.25 -6.12
CA GLU A 58 20.80 9.29 -4.67
C GLU A 58 20.98 7.90 -4.04
N ASN A 59 21.10 6.84 -4.84
CA ASN A 59 21.26 5.45 -4.38
C ASN A 59 20.18 5.03 -3.35
N ILE A 60 18.92 5.40 -3.61
CA ILE A 60 17.80 4.95 -2.79
C ILE A 60 17.56 3.46 -3.10
N SER A 61 17.66 2.64 -2.08
CA SER A 61 17.56 1.18 -2.25
C SER A 61 16.11 0.69 -2.38
N THR A 62 15.20 1.32 -1.64
CA THR A 62 13.78 0.91 -1.62
C THR A 62 12.92 2.07 -1.17
N VAL A 63 11.84 2.31 -1.91
CA VAL A 63 10.74 3.18 -1.46
C VAL A 63 9.52 2.31 -1.26
N VAL A 64 8.82 2.52 -0.16
CA VAL A 64 7.56 1.84 0.17
C VAL A 64 6.43 2.86 0.12
N CYS A 65 5.35 2.54 -0.55
CA CYS A 65 4.12 3.33 -0.49
C CYS A 65 3.25 2.84 0.66
N HIS A 66 2.67 3.74 1.42
CA HIS A 66 1.60 3.41 2.35
C HIS A 66 0.27 3.93 1.81
N MET A 67 -0.77 3.11 1.89
CA MET A 67 -2.12 3.50 1.48
C MET A 67 -2.68 4.58 2.42
N PRO A 68 -3.47 5.56 1.94
CA PRO A 68 -4.14 6.54 2.80
C PRO A 68 -5.01 5.92 3.89
N TYR A 69 -5.32 6.69 4.95
CA TYR A 69 -6.02 6.18 6.13
C TYR A 69 -7.52 5.96 5.97
N LEU A 70 -8.17 6.64 5.00
CA LEU A 70 -9.62 6.58 4.85
C LEU A 70 -10.16 5.24 4.31
N PRO A 71 -9.47 4.51 3.43
CA PRO A 71 -9.93 3.23 2.93
C PRO A 71 -10.11 2.20 4.04
N ASN A 72 -11.19 1.43 3.94
CA ASN A 72 -11.51 0.30 4.79
C ASN A 72 -11.89 -0.90 3.92
N LEU A 73 -10.91 -1.75 3.64
CA LEU A 73 -11.07 -2.94 2.77
C LEU A 73 -12.00 -3.99 3.37
N SER A 74 -12.21 -3.96 4.70
CA SER A 74 -13.12 -4.85 5.43
C SER A 74 -14.53 -4.28 5.60
N SER A 75 -14.81 -3.07 5.09
CA SER A 75 -16.06 -2.36 5.35
C SER A 75 -17.29 -3.16 4.92
N PRO A 76 -18.31 -3.29 5.80
CA PRO A 76 -19.61 -3.85 5.41
C PRO A 76 -20.49 -2.90 4.59
N LYS A 77 -20.08 -1.62 4.51
CA LYS A 77 -20.77 -0.61 3.71
C LYS A 77 -20.26 -0.67 2.28
N ASP A 78 -21.12 -1.03 1.33
CA ASP A 78 -20.75 -1.30 -0.06
C ASP A 78 -20.13 -0.09 -0.76
N ASP A 79 -20.63 1.12 -0.47
CA ASP A 79 -20.09 2.36 -1.00
C ASP A 79 -18.65 2.61 -0.51
N VAL A 80 -18.40 2.45 0.79
CA VAL A 80 -17.07 2.60 1.39
C VAL A 80 -16.14 1.51 0.88
N HIS A 81 -16.61 0.26 0.80
CA HIS A 81 -15.81 -0.85 0.28
C HIS A 81 -15.41 -0.60 -1.18
N LYS A 82 -16.36 -0.20 -2.04
CA LYS A 82 -16.09 0.13 -3.44
C LYS A 82 -15.07 1.26 -3.59
N MET A 83 -15.24 2.35 -2.83
CA MET A 83 -14.25 3.45 -2.82
C MET A 83 -12.88 2.98 -2.33
N SER A 84 -12.84 2.06 -1.36
CA SER A 84 -11.58 1.52 -0.83
C SER A 84 -10.86 0.64 -1.86
N VAL A 85 -11.59 -0.16 -2.62
CA VAL A 85 -11.04 -0.95 -3.74
C VAL A 85 -10.46 -0.03 -4.81
N GLN A 86 -11.22 1.00 -5.23
CA GLN A 86 -10.75 1.98 -6.20
C GLN A 86 -9.50 2.73 -5.72
N ALA A 87 -9.46 3.05 -4.42
CA ALA A 87 -8.29 3.68 -3.81
C ALA A 87 -7.06 2.77 -3.89
N LEU A 88 -7.22 1.47 -3.61
CA LEU A 88 -6.12 0.49 -3.70
C LEU A 88 -5.64 0.32 -5.15
N SER A 89 -6.56 0.17 -6.12
CA SER A 89 -6.21 0.11 -7.55
C SER A 89 -5.44 1.35 -7.99
N SER A 90 -5.88 2.53 -7.56
CA SER A 90 -5.20 3.79 -7.87
C SER A 90 -3.79 3.88 -7.25
N GLU A 91 -3.60 3.39 -6.01
CA GLU A 91 -2.26 3.35 -5.40
C GLU A 91 -1.33 2.40 -6.14
N LEU A 92 -1.81 1.23 -6.58
CA LEU A 92 -1.02 0.30 -7.39
C LEU A 92 -0.58 0.94 -8.70
N GLU A 93 -1.48 1.65 -9.40
CA GLU A 93 -1.16 2.36 -10.64
C GLU A 93 -0.12 3.47 -10.40
N ARG A 94 -0.29 4.28 -9.33
CA ARG A 94 0.65 5.35 -8.98
C ARG A 94 2.02 4.80 -8.62
N CYS A 95 2.07 3.71 -7.87
CA CYS A 95 3.31 3.01 -7.56
C CYS A 95 4.02 2.51 -8.81
N ASN A 96 3.29 1.92 -9.74
CA ASN A 96 3.83 1.49 -11.02
C ASN A 96 4.47 2.66 -11.80
N LYS A 97 3.75 3.79 -11.93
CA LYS A 97 4.27 5.00 -12.57
C LYS A 97 5.57 5.49 -11.93
N LEU A 98 5.67 5.40 -10.60
CA LEU A 98 6.84 5.83 -9.82
C LEU A 98 7.97 4.80 -9.74
N GLY A 99 7.73 3.55 -10.15
CA GLY A 99 8.69 2.44 -10.00
C GLY A 99 8.78 1.94 -8.55
N ILE A 100 7.72 2.09 -7.77
CA ILE A 100 7.61 1.59 -6.39
C ILE A 100 6.98 0.19 -6.42
N ASN A 101 7.67 -0.79 -5.84
CA ASN A 101 7.25 -2.19 -5.90
C ASN A 101 6.38 -2.63 -4.71
N TYR A 102 6.19 -1.79 -3.70
CA TYR A 102 5.55 -2.19 -2.45
C TYR A 102 4.49 -1.19 -2.01
N VAL A 103 3.27 -1.67 -1.74
CA VAL A 103 2.19 -0.91 -1.13
C VAL A 103 1.80 -1.57 0.18
N VAL A 104 1.93 -0.85 1.28
CA VAL A 104 1.44 -1.26 2.59
C VAL A 104 0.03 -0.73 2.79
N THR A 105 -0.87 -1.55 3.29
CA THR A 105 -2.25 -1.14 3.59
C THR A 105 -2.76 -1.71 4.90
N HIS A 106 -3.46 -0.88 5.67
CA HIS A 106 -4.33 -1.37 6.74
C HIS A 106 -5.44 -2.24 6.14
N ILE A 107 -5.79 -3.30 6.84
CA ILE A 107 -6.85 -4.22 6.40
C ILE A 107 -8.24 -3.61 6.63
N GLY A 108 -8.37 -2.82 7.70
CA GLY A 108 -9.59 -2.12 8.06
C GLY A 108 -10.38 -2.78 9.17
N SER A 109 -11.66 -2.43 9.24
CA SER A 109 -12.57 -2.83 10.32
C SER A 109 -13.86 -3.40 9.76
N HIS A 110 -14.28 -4.54 10.31
CA HIS A 110 -15.54 -5.22 9.95
C HIS A 110 -16.80 -4.57 10.56
N LEU A 111 -16.65 -3.52 11.37
CA LEU A 111 -17.75 -2.72 11.96
C LEU A 111 -18.88 -3.56 12.59
N GLY A 112 -18.53 -4.66 13.28
CA GLY A 112 -19.48 -5.54 13.96
C GLY A 112 -20.02 -6.71 13.14
N THR A 113 -19.69 -6.85 11.84
CA THR A 113 -20.19 -7.95 11.00
C THR A 113 -19.41 -9.26 11.15
N GLY A 114 -18.32 -9.24 11.90
CA GLY A 114 -17.50 -10.41 12.20
C GLY A 114 -16.24 -10.52 11.31
N ILE A 115 -15.21 -11.16 11.86
CA ILE A 115 -13.89 -11.31 11.26
C ILE A 115 -13.94 -11.99 9.90
N GLU A 116 -14.67 -13.12 9.78
CA GLU A 116 -14.72 -13.91 8.54
C GLU A 116 -15.28 -13.08 7.37
N LYS A 117 -16.38 -12.35 7.59
CA LYS A 117 -16.95 -11.46 6.58
C LYS A 117 -16.01 -10.26 6.26
N GLY A 118 -15.26 -9.79 7.25
CA GLY A 118 -14.24 -8.78 7.04
C GLY A 118 -13.12 -9.28 6.14
N LEU A 119 -12.60 -10.48 6.40
CA LEU A 119 -11.57 -11.14 5.59
C LEU A 119 -12.01 -11.41 4.16
N GLU A 120 -13.23 -11.93 3.96
CA GLU A 120 -13.79 -12.14 2.61
C GLU A 120 -13.78 -10.85 1.78
N ARG A 121 -14.12 -9.72 2.40
CA ARG A 121 -14.10 -8.41 1.72
C ARG A 121 -12.68 -7.96 1.38
N VAL A 122 -11.72 -8.15 2.28
CA VAL A 122 -10.30 -7.84 2.03
C VAL A 122 -9.78 -8.67 0.86
N ILE A 123 -10.01 -9.96 0.86
CA ILE A 123 -9.61 -10.88 -0.22
C ILE A 123 -10.19 -10.41 -1.55
N LYS A 124 -11.50 -10.12 -1.57
CA LYS A 124 -12.17 -9.60 -2.76
C LYS A 124 -11.56 -8.27 -3.22
N ALA A 125 -11.28 -7.35 -2.29
CA ALA A 125 -10.68 -6.05 -2.60
C ALA A 125 -9.29 -6.19 -3.21
N CYS A 126 -8.43 -7.00 -2.61
CA CYS A 126 -7.07 -7.26 -3.11
C CYS A 126 -7.11 -7.93 -4.49
N ASN A 127 -7.94 -8.95 -4.67
CA ASN A 127 -8.07 -9.65 -5.94
C ASN A 127 -8.57 -8.72 -7.06
N THR A 128 -9.58 -7.89 -6.77
CA THR A 128 -10.07 -6.90 -7.74
C THR A 128 -8.97 -5.91 -8.11
N ALA A 129 -8.33 -5.29 -7.13
CA ALA A 129 -7.28 -4.30 -7.38
C ALA A 129 -6.08 -4.89 -8.15
N LEU A 130 -5.70 -6.13 -7.85
CA LEU A 130 -4.62 -6.84 -8.55
C LEU A 130 -5.00 -7.24 -9.97
N SER A 131 -6.26 -7.62 -10.22
CA SER A 131 -6.74 -7.98 -11.57
C SER A 131 -6.76 -6.76 -12.49
N ASP A 132 -7.09 -5.59 -11.95
CA ASP A 132 -7.12 -4.33 -12.68
C ASP A 132 -5.71 -3.77 -12.94
N SER A 133 -4.69 -4.28 -12.24
CA SER A 133 -3.32 -3.80 -12.36
C SER A 133 -2.49 -4.70 -13.26
N SER A 134 -1.81 -4.09 -14.24
CA SER A 134 -0.85 -4.79 -15.15
C SER A 134 0.58 -4.86 -14.60
N ASN A 135 0.79 -4.48 -13.34
CA ASN A 135 2.12 -4.29 -12.75
C ASN A 135 2.50 -5.35 -11.71
N ASP A 136 3.78 -5.39 -11.34
CA ASP A 136 4.35 -6.32 -10.36
C ASP A 136 4.37 -5.74 -8.93
N THR A 137 3.65 -4.64 -8.65
CA THR A 137 3.59 -4.04 -7.31
C THR A 137 2.93 -5.01 -6.33
N MET A 138 3.60 -5.29 -5.22
CA MET A 138 3.13 -6.19 -4.16
C MET A 138 2.32 -5.42 -3.12
N ILE A 139 1.23 -6.02 -2.65
CA ILE A 139 0.44 -5.52 -1.52
C ILE A 139 0.93 -6.18 -0.24
N PHE A 140 1.30 -5.38 0.76
CA PHE A 140 1.58 -5.83 2.12
C PHE A 140 0.41 -5.47 3.03
N LEU A 141 -0.16 -6.48 3.67
CA LEU A 141 -1.20 -6.28 4.67
C LEU A 141 -0.56 -5.98 6.02
N GLU A 142 -0.85 -4.80 6.56
CA GLU A 142 -0.32 -4.38 7.85
C GLU A 142 -1.14 -4.98 9.00
N ASN A 143 -0.47 -5.62 9.95
CA ASN A 143 -1.12 -6.11 11.15
C ASN A 143 -1.54 -4.94 12.05
N THR A 144 -2.60 -5.15 12.83
CA THR A 144 -3.19 -4.13 13.70
C THR A 144 -3.07 -4.49 15.17
N ALA A 145 -3.17 -3.49 16.03
CA ALA A 145 -3.13 -3.67 17.49
C ALA A 145 -4.36 -4.40 18.08
N GLY A 146 -5.39 -4.69 17.25
CA GLY A 146 -6.54 -5.48 17.69
C GLY A 146 -7.59 -4.70 18.48
N THR A 147 -7.89 -3.46 18.09
CA THR A 147 -9.04 -2.75 18.66
C THR A 147 -10.35 -3.28 18.09
N ASN A 148 -11.39 -3.27 18.89
CA ASN A 148 -12.72 -3.93 18.85
C ASN A 148 -13.24 -4.56 17.54
N ASN A 149 -13.03 -3.98 16.38
CA ASN A 149 -13.58 -4.48 15.10
C ASN A 149 -12.53 -4.53 13.99
N ASN A 150 -11.26 -4.35 14.32
CA ASN A 150 -10.19 -4.40 13.33
C ASN A 150 -9.89 -5.84 12.90
N VAL A 151 -9.63 -6.00 11.63
CA VAL A 151 -9.15 -7.24 11.01
C VAL A 151 -7.63 -7.21 10.96
N GLY A 152 -6.98 -8.38 11.10
CA GLY A 152 -5.51 -8.48 11.01
C GLY A 152 -4.79 -8.25 12.33
N SER A 153 -5.46 -8.50 13.45
CA SER A 153 -4.82 -8.48 14.78
C SER A 153 -4.04 -9.77 15.08
N LYS A 154 -4.40 -10.85 14.41
CA LYS A 154 -3.75 -12.15 14.53
C LYS A 154 -3.09 -12.54 13.22
N PHE A 155 -1.93 -13.19 13.31
CA PHE A 155 -1.21 -13.65 12.11
C PHE A 155 -2.01 -14.66 11.29
N GLU A 156 -2.85 -15.47 11.93
CA GLU A 156 -3.73 -16.42 11.27
C GLU A 156 -4.79 -15.73 10.39
N GLU A 157 -5.22 -14.53 10.76
CA GLU A 157 -6.13 -13.71 9.95
C GLU A 157 -5.42 -13.19 8.70
N LEU A 158 -4.16 -12.75 8.85
CA LEU A 158 -3.34 -12.30 7.73
C LEU A 158 -3.01 -13.46 6.78
N ASP A 159 -2.67 -14.62 7.31
CA ASP A 159 -2.36 -15.83 6.54
C ASP A 159 -3.56 -16.23 5.67
N LYS A 160 -4.77 -16.28 6.25
CA LYS A 160 -6.00 -16.52 5.49
C LYS A 160 -6.19 -15.51 4.35
N ALA A 161 -5.98 -14.21 4.62
CA ALA A 161 -6.12 -13.18 3.61
C ALA A 161 -5.11 -13.36 2.47
N VAL A 162 -3.85 -13.64 2.80
CA VAL A 162 -2.75 -13.83 1.85
C VAL A 162 -2.98 -15.07 1.00
N LEU A 163 -3.23 -16.23 1.60
CA LEU A 163 -3.41 -17.50 0.90
C LEU A 163 -4.55 -17.44 -0.13
N HIS A 164 -5.64 -16.75 0.18
CA HIS A 164 -6.80 -16.66 -0.71
C HIS A 164 -6.73 -15.51 -1.73
N ALA A 165 -5.99 -14.44 -1.41
CA ALA A 165 -5.79 -13.32 -2.35
C ALA A 165 -4.82 -13.65 -3.49
N PHE A 166 -3.87 -14.56 -3.28
CA PHE A 166 -2.79 -14.84 -4.24
C PHE A 166 -2.98 -16.08 -5.10
N ILE A 167 -4.02 -16.90 -4.87
CA ILE A 167 -4.31 -18.11 -5.66
C ILE A 167 -4.58 -17.80 -7.16
N THR A 168 -4.90 -16.55 -7.48
CA THR A 168 -5.25 -16.15 -8.85
C THR A 168 -4.09 -15.59 -9.68
N ARG A 169 -2.91 -15.35 -9.12
CA ARG A 169 -1.72 -14.97 -9.89
C ARG A 169 -0.74 -16.12 -9.99
N SER A 170 -0.44 -16.52 -11.22
CA SER A 170 0.50 -17.60 -11.61
C SER A 170 1.98 -17.32 -11.30
N ARG A 171 2.33 -16.54 -10.29
CA ARG A 171 3.69 -16.34 -9.81
C ARG A 171 3.81 -16.73 -8.35
N PRO A 172 4.80 -17.58 -7.98
CA PRO A 172 4.99 -17.97 -6.59
C PRO A 172 5.42 -16.75 -5.75
N PHE A 173 4.70 -16.51 -4.67
CA PHE A 173 5.07 -15.56 -3.64
C PHE A 173 6.23 -16.14 -2.83
N SER A 174 7.36 -15.47 -2.80
CA SER A 174 8.41 -15.75 -1.84
C SER A 174 8.28 -14.77 -0.67
N ILE A 175 7.86 -15.28 0.49
CA ILE A 175 8.04 -14.55 1.75
C ILE A 175 9.55 -14.49 2.00
N PRO A 176 10.18 -13.32 2.08
CA PRO A 176 11.56 -13.27 2.52
C PRO A 176 11.60 -13.69 4.00
N VAL A 177 12.06 -14.90 4.25
CA VAL A 177 12.42 -15.30 5.62
C VAL A 177 13.64 -14.47 6.01
N PRO A 178 13.60 -13.66 7.08
CA PRO A 178 14.79 -12.98 7.56
C PRO A 178 15.82 -14.02 8.01
N ARG A 179 17.02 -13.93 7.43
CA ARG A 179 18.22 -14.61 7.94
C ARG A 179 18.81 -13.87 9.10
#